data_d3b43e049063de60bc5f5c3fb45f8091
#
_entry.id   d3b43e049063de60bc5f5c3fb45f8091
#
_cell.length_a   1.000
_cell.length_b   1.000
_cell.length_c   1.000
_cell.angle_alpha   90.00
_cell.angle_beta   90.00
_cell.angle_gamma   90.00
#
_symmetry.space_group_name_H-M   'P 1'
#
loop_
_entity.id
_entity.type
_entity.pdbx_description
1 polymer ?
#
loop_
_entity_poly.entity_id
_entity_poly.type
_entity_poly.pdbx_seq_one_letter_code
_entity_poly.pdbx_strand_id
1 'polypeptide(L)'
;FYPLGSCTMKYNPRIDEEMAALPGFTGVHPLQPAATVQGCQKVLDTAKTYLCEATGMDDITFQPAAGAHGEFTGLLLIKAYHEARGDLHRNKIINPASAVMAGFTVVTIPSNADGCVDLDALRASVGEDTAGLMLTNPNTVGIFDSNILEITDIIHQAGGLNYYDGANFNAIMGVVRPGDMGFD
;
A
#
# COMPACT_ATOMS: atom_id res chain seq x y z
N PHE A 1 -9.29 14.51 -19.49
CA PHE A 1 -9.10 13.11 -19.03
C PHE A 1 -7.63 12.89 -18.77
N TYR A 2 -7.33 12.40 -17.60
CA TYR A 2 -5.97 12.18 -17.15
C TYR A 2 -5.76 10.70 -16.86
N PRO A 3 -4.76 10.01 -17.45
CA PRO A 3 -4.47 8.62 -17.12
C PRO A 3 -4.00 8.52 -15.67
N LEU A 4 -4.47 7.51 -14.97
CA LEU A 4 -4.11 7.21 -13.59
C LEU A 4 -2.61 6.87 -13.49
N GLY A 5 -2.00 7.11 -12.35
CA GLY A 5 -0.65 6.66 -12.05
C GLY A 5 0.34 7.72 -11.61
N SER A 6 0.09 9.02 -11.79
CA SER A 6 0.97 10.06 -11.25
C SER A 6 0.32 10.80 -10.10
N CYS A 7 0.93 10.73 -8.93
CA CYS A 7 0.41 11.33 -7.70
C CYS A 7 0.32 12.86 -7.77
N THR A 8 1.24 13.51 -8.49
CA THR A 8 1.31 14.97 -8.61
C THR A 8 0.18 15.58 -9.41
N MET A 9 -0.61 14.74 -10.08
CA MET A 9 -1.70 15.18 -10.97
C MET A 9 -3.07 15.10 -10.31
N LYS A 10 -3.16 14.63 -9.07
CA LYS A 10 -4.41 14.62 -8.30
C LYS A 10 -4.71 16.04 -7.80
N TYR A 11 -6.00 16.34 -7.66
CA TYR A 11 -6.42 17.63 -7.14
C TYR A 11 -5.83 17.87 -5.75
N ASN A 12 -5.15 19.00 -5.60
CA ASN A 12 -4.60 19.48 -4.33
C ASN A 12 -5.23 20.84 -4.03
N PRO A 13 -6.12 20.94 -3.03
CA PRO A 13 -6.72 22.21 -2.64
C PRO A 13 -5.65 23.23 -2.27
N ARG A 14 -5.77 24.46 -2.77
CA ARG A 14 -4.80 25.53 -2.49
C ARG A 14 -4.63 25.82 -1.00
N ILE A 15 -5.70 25.66 -0.22
CA ILE A 15 -5.68 25.83 1.22
C ILE A 15 -4.70 24.88 1.91
N ASP A 16 -4.50 23.67 1.39
CA ASP A 16 -3.59 22.69 1.98
C ASP A 16 -2.15 23.18 1.88
N GLU A 17 -1.78 23.78 0.74
CA GLU A 17 -0.44 24.38 0.57
C GLU A 17 -0.25 25.62 1.46
N GLU A 18 -1.27 26.47 1.57
CA GLU A 18 -1.24 27.65 2.44
C GLU A 18 -1.06 27.27 3.91
N MET A 19 -1.75 26.22 4.37
CA MET A 19 -1.62 25.72 5.74
C MET A 19 -0.27 25.04 5.97
N ALA A 20 0.19 24.21 5.04
CA ALA A 20 1.50 23.56 5.14
C ALA A 20 2.67 24.56 5.15
N ALA A 21 2.52 25.72 4.50
CA ALA A 21 3.53 26.77 4.45
C ALA A 21 3.63 27.63 5.72
N LEU A 22 2.74 27.46 6.70
CA LEU A 22 2.78 28.23 7.94
C LEU A 22 4.11 28.00 8.69
N PRO A 23 4.74 29.06 9.24
CA PRO A 23 6.03 28.95 9.92
C PRO A 23 6.05 27.96 11.09
N GLY A 24 4.90 27.73 11.73
CA GLY A 24 4.75 26.74 12.80
C GLY A 24 4.94 25.30 12.34
N PHE A 25 4.81 25.02 11.03
CA PHE A 25 5.06 23.71 10.45
C PHE A 25 6.39 23.65 9.70
N THR A 26 6.73 24.68 8.93
CA THR A 26 7.95 24.70 8.10
C THR A 26 9.23 24.99 8.90
N GLY A 27 9.13 25.67 10.04
CA GLY A 27 10.25 26.07 10.88
C GLY A 27 10.65 25.05 11.96
N VAL A 28 10.11 23.83 11.94
CA VAL A 28 10.39 22.80 12.95
C VAL A 28 11.40 21.77 12.44
N HIS A 29 12.17 21.19 13.36
CA HIS A 29 13.10 20.11 13.05
C HIS A 29 12.49 18.75 13.43
N PRO A 30 12.63 17.67 12.61
CA PRO A 30 12.04 16.35 12.90
C PRO A 30 12.45 15.74 14.25
N LEU A 31 13.65 16.05 14.73
CA LEU A 31 14.18 15.57 16.02
C LEU A 31 14.01 16.58 17.16
N GLN A 32 13.21 17.63 16.95
CA GLN A 32 12.92 18.61 17.98
C GLN A 32 12.13 17.96 19.13
N PRO A 33 12.37 18.33 20.41
CA PRO A 33 11.63 17.76 21.53
C PRO A 33 10.12 17.91 21.35
N ALA A 34 9.38 16.82 21.55
CA ALA A 34 7.92 16.73 21.33
C ALA A 34 7.14 17.85 22.06
N ALA A 35 7.60 18.26 23.26
CA ALA A 35 7.00 19.33 24.02
C ALA A 35 6.98 20.71 23.30
N THR A 36 7.84 20.88 22.30
CA THR A 36 7.95 22.12 21.52
C THR A 36 7.21 22.08 20.19
N VAL A 37 6.67 20.92 19.79
CA VAL A 37 6.01 20.65 18.50
C VAL A 37 4.65 19.97 18.64
N GLN A 38 3.95 20.23 19.72
CA GLN A 38 2.67 19.58 20.05
C GLN A 38 1.62 19.73 18.94
N GLY A 39 1.60 20.88 18.25
CA GLY A 39 0.70 21.10 17.12
C GLY A 39 0.98 20.15 15.94
N CYS A 40 2.26 19.95 15.61
CA CYS A 40 2.66 19.01 14.57
C CYS A 40 2.30 17.56 14.96
N GLN A 41 2.54 17.17 16.21
CA GLN A 41 2.14 15.85 16.72
C GLN A 41 0.64 15.65 16.57
N LYS A 42 -0.16 16.63 16.99
CA LYS A 42 -1.62 16.55 16.87
C LYS A 42 -2.09 16.39 15.41
N VAL A 43 -1.44 17.05 14.45
CA VAL A 43 -1.75 16.88 13.02
C VAL A 43 -1.47 15.43 12.59
N LEU A 44 -0.30 14.88 12.95
CA LEU A 44 0.06 13.49 12.62
C LEU A 44 -0.91 12.48 13.26
N ASP A 45 -1.22 12.65 14.55
CA ASP A 45 -2.15 11.75 15.26
C ASP A 45 -3.56 11.80 14.66
N THR A 46 -4.02 13.00 14.28
CA THR A 46 -5.32 13.17 13.62
C THR A 46 -5.32 12.52 12.23
N ALA A 47 -4.27 12.76 11.44
CA ALA A 47 -4.11 12.15 10.12
C ALA A 47 -4.04 10.62 10.23
N LYS A 48 -3.28 10.08 11.20
CA LYS A 48 -3.25 8.65 11.51
C LYS A 48 -4.65 8.10 11.74
N THR A 49 -5.41 8.72 12.64
CA THR A 49 -6.77 8.28 12.97
C THR A 49 -7.66 8.23 11.73
N TYR A 50 -7.66 9.28 10.92
CA TYR A 50 -8.51 9.36 9.74
C TYR A 50 -8.10 8.38 8.64
N LEU A 51 -6.80 8.23 8.43
CA LEU A 51 -6.29 7.32 7.40
C LEU A 51 -6.49 5.85 7.79
N CYS A 52 -6.25 5.49 9.05
CA CYS A 52 -6.53 4.14 9.53
C CYS A 52 -8.03 3.80 9.40
N GLU A 53 -8.92 4.72 9.77
CA GLU A 53 -10.37 4.53 9.59
C GLU A 53 -10.76 4.41 8.11
N ALA A 54 -10.22 5.27 7.25
CA ALA A 54 -10.55 5.28 5.83
C ALA A 54 -10.05 4.03 5.09
N THR A 55 -8.92 3.46 5.53
CA THR A 55 -8.29 2.31 4.89
C THR A 55 -8.63 0.98 5.54
N GLY A 56 -9.10 0.98 6.80
CA GLY A 56 -9.28 -0.24 7.60
C GLY A 56 -7.97 -0.85 8.08
N MET A 57 -6.88 -0.07 8.11
CA MET A 57 -5.56 -0.50 8.60
C MET A 57 -5.40 -0.15 10.09
N ASP A 58 -4.59 -0.93 10.81
CA ASP A 58 -4.37 -0.76 12.24
C ASP A 58 -3.41 0.37 12.59
N ASP A 59 -2.45 0.64 11.72
CA ASP A 59 -1.42 1.65 11.95
C ASP A 59 -0.93 2.29 10.64
N ILE A 60 -0.16 3.38 10.75
CA ILE A 60 0.40 4.12 9.62
C ILE A 60 1.76 4.71 9.96
N THR A 61 2.61 4.83 8.96
CA THR A 61 3.84 5.63 9.01
C THR A 61 3.81 6.74 7.96
N PHE A 62 4.29 7.93 8.33
CA PHE A 62 4.46 9.07 7.42
C PHE A 62 5.91 9.23 6.95
N GLN A 63 6.79 8.24 7.21
CA GLN A 63 8.20 8.33 6.85
C GLN A 63 8.48 8.22 5.34
N PRO A 64 7.76 7.39 4.55
CA PRO A 64 7.99 7.34 3.11
C PRO A 64 7.77 8.69 2.44
N ALA A 65 8.75 9.14 1.65
CA ALA A 65 8.72 10.46 1.01
C ALA A 65 7.91 10.50 -0.30
N ALA A 66 7.61 9.34 -0.87
CA ALA A 66 6.86 9.19 -2.13
C ALA A 66 6.24 7.80 -2.23
N GLY A 67 5.35 7.57 -3.21
CA GLY A 67 4.70 6.28 -3.45
C GLY A 67 5.69 5.13 -3.59
N ALA A 68 6.74 5.30 -4.39
CA ALA A 68 7.80 4.28 -4.55
C ALA A 68 8.52 3.93 -3.24
N HIS A 69 8.67 4.89 -2.32
CA HIS A 69 9.21 4.62 -0.98
C HIS A 69 8.20 3.88 -0.10
N GLY A 70 6.89 4.15 -0.29
CA GLY A 70 5.82 3.39 0.36
C GLY A 70 5.82 1.92 -0.07
N GLU A 71 5.90 1.66 -1.39
CA GLU A 71 6.03 0.30 -1.91
C GLU A 71 7.26 -0.41 -1.34
N PHE A 72 8.42 0.25 -1.38
CA PHE A 72 9.65 -0.33 -0.84
C PHE A 72 9.56 -0.60 0.67
N THR A 73 8.96 0.31 1.43
CA THR A 73 8.74 0.14 2.88
C THR A 73 7.83 -1.05 3.16
N GLY A 74 6.71 -1.17 2.42
CA GLY A 74 5.80 -2.32 2.55
C GLY A 74 6.49 -3.65 2.25
N LEU A 75 7.31 -3.70 1.19
CA LEU A 75 8.11 -4.88 0.85
C LEU A 75 9.12 -5.23 1.94
N LEU A 76 9.77 -4.24 2.54
CA LEU A 76 10.68 -4.47 3.68
C LEU A 76 9.94 -4.96 4.92
N LEU A 77 8.70 -4.50 5.15
CA LEU A 77 7.85 -4.99 6.24
C LEU A 77 7.46 -6.46 6.02
N ILE A 78 7.04 -6.82 4.80
CA ILE A 78 6.76 -8.22 4.43
C ILE A 78 7.99 -9.09 4.66
N LYS A 79 9.17 -8.62 4.24
CA LYS A 79 10.43 -9.34 4.45
C LYS A 79 10.73 -9.54 5.93
N ALA A 80 10.68 -8.46 6.70
CA ALA A 80 10.94 -8.49 8.14
C ALA A 80 9.95 -9.40 8.89
N TYR A 81 8.69 -9.41 8.48
CA TYR A 81 7.66 -10.30 9.03
C TYR A 81 8.04 -11.78 8.86
N HIS A 82 8.44 -12.18 7.64
CA HIS A 82 8.84 -13.56 7.38
C HIS A 82 10.16 -13.92 8.06
N GLU A 83 11.15 -13.02 8.06
CA GLU A 83 12.43 -13.20 8.76
C GLU A 83 12.22 -13.41 10.27
N ALA A 84 11.38 -12.61 10.91
CA ALA A 84 11.07 -12.72 12.33
C ALA A 84 10.41 -14.05 12.71
N ARG A 85 9.73 -14.70 11.77
CA ARG A 85 9.10 -16.02 11.91
C ARG A 85 10.03 -17.18 11.55
N GLY A 86 11.20 -16.90 11.00
CA GLY A 86 12.13 -17.92 10.50
C GLY A 86 11.80 -18.44 9.10
N ASP A 87 10.87 -17.83 8.39
CA ASP A 87 10.37 -18.25 7.07
C ASP A 87 11.23 -17.69 5.93
N LEU A 88 12.56 -17.85 6.02
CA LEU A 88 13.54 -17.29 5.08
C LEU A 88 13.39 -17.79 3.62
N HIS A 89 12.67 -18.89 3.42
CA HIS A 89 12.39 -19.45 2.11
C HIS A 89 11.32 -18.66 1.34
N ARG A 90 10.57 -17.78 1.99
CA ARG A 90 9.54 -16.94 1.37
C ARG A 90 10.18 -15.74 0.68
N ASN A 91 10.52 -15.91 -0.57
CA ASN A 91 11.25 -14.92 -1.36
C ASN A 91 10.53 -14.51 -2.66
N LYS A 92 9.30 -14.96 -2.86
CA LYS A 92 8.51 -14.69 -4.07
C LYS A 92 7.39 -13.69 -3.79
N ILE A 93 7.33 -12.62 -4.58
CA ILE A 93 6.22 -11.65 -4.60
C ILE A 93 5.46 -11.81 -5.93
N ILE A 94 4.15 -11.85 -5.81
CA ILE A 94 3.25 -11.79 -6.95
C ILE A 94 3.02 -10.31 -7.29
N ASN A 95 3.43 -9.88 -8.52
CA ASN A 95 3.42 -8.47 -8.97
C ASN A 95 3.98 -7.49 -7.90
N PRO A 96 4.51 -6.31 -8.21
CA PRO A 96 5.10 -5.80 -9.44
C PRO A 96 6.64 -5.84 -9.40
N ALA A 97 7.27 -5.26 -10.43
CA ALA A 97 8.72 -5.24 -10.61
C ALA A 97 9.52 -4.54 -9.50
N SER A 98 8.92 -3.62 -8.73
CA SER A 98 9.56 -2.92 -7.59
C SER A 98 10.04 -3.88 -6.49
N ALA A 99 9.46 -5.08 -6.38
CA ALA A 99 9.84 -6.08 -5.39
C ALA A 99 11.29 -6.59 -5.54
N VAL A 100 11.88 -6.49 -6.72
CA VAL A 100 13.29 -6.82 -6.98
C VAL A 100 14.23 -5.98 -6.12
N MET A 101 13.89 -4.71 -5.86
CA MET A 101 14.71 -3.81 -5.02
C MET A 101 14.81 -4.27 -3.56
N ALA A 102 13.80 -4.98 -3.06
CA ALA A 102 13.80 -5.58 -1.73
C ALA A 102 14.43 -6.99 -1.70
N GLY A 103 14.88 -7.49 -2.86
CA GLY A 103 15.54 -8.79 -2.99
C GLY A 103 14.58 -9.96 -3.17
N PHE A 104 13.34 -9.70 -3.58
CA PHE A 104 12.37 -10.73 -3.91
C PHE A 104 12.46 -11.18 -5.38
N THR A 105 12.07 -12.41 -5.63
CA THR A 105 11.75 -12.91 -6.97
C THR A 105 10.34 -12.48 -7.33
N VAL A 106 10.15 -11.92 -8.52
CA VAL A 106 8.84 -11.45 -8.98
C VAL A 106 8.21 -12.42 -9.94
N VAL A 107 6.95 -12.74 -9.71
CA VAL A 107 6.10 -13.51 -10.63
C VAL A 107 4.93 -12.65 -11.05
N THR A 108 4.78 -12.43 -12.34
CA THR A 108 3.68 -11.63 -12.90
C THR A 108 2.53 -12.56 -13.28
N ILE A 109 1.33 -12.26 -12.80
CA ILE A 109 0.11 -12.96 -13.16
C ILE A 109 -0.58 -12.24 -14.32
N PRO A 110 -1.00 -12.94 -15.37
CA PRO A 110 -1.75 -12.33 -16.47
C PRO A 110 -3.13 -11.86 -16.00
N SER A 111 -3.72 -10.96 -16.77
CA SER A 111 -5.13 -10.65 -16.64
C SER A 111 -5.97 -11.61 -17.47
N ASN A 112 -7.18 -11.89 -16.99
CA ASN A 112 -8.19 -12.61 -17.74
C ASN A 112 -8.82 -11.73 -18.85
N ALA A 113 -9.81 -12.25 -19.57
CA ALA A 113 -10.47 -11.54 -20.67
C ALA A 113 -11.22 -10.27 -20.22
N ASP A 114 -11.62 -10.19 -18.94
CA ASP A 114 -12.32 -9.05 -18.36
C ASP A 114 -11.36 -8.00 -17.78
N GLY A 115 -10.05 -8.22 -17.86
CA GLY A 115 -9.03 -7.32 -17.34
C GLY A 115 -8.80 -7.43 -15.82
N CYS A 116 -9.36 -8.46 -15.19
CA CYS A 116 -9.15 -8.83 -13.78
C CYS A 116 -7.99 -9.82 -13.64
N VAL A 117 -7.57 -10.13 -12.42
CA VAL A 117 -6.55 -11.15 -12.14
C VAL A 117 -7.04 -12.53 -12.62
N ASP A 118 -6.20 -13.25 -13.34
CA ASP A 118 -6.47 -14.65 -13.69
C ASP A 118 -6.26 -15.53 -12.44
N LEU A 119 -7.37 -16.02 -11.86
CA LEU A 119 -7.34 -16.80 -10.62
C LEU A 119 -6.67 -18.16 -10.78
N ASP A 120 -6.78 -18.80 -11.95
CA ASP A 120 -6.16 -20.10 -12.18
C ASP A 120 -4.64 -19.95 -12.30
N ALA A 121 -4.18 -18.90 -13.00
CA ALA A 121 -2.76 -18.55 -13.06
C ALA A 121 -2.22 -18.15 -11.69
N LEU A 122 -3.01 -17.41 -10.89
CA LEU A 122 -2.64 -17.05 -9.52
C LEU A 122 -2.44 -18.30 -8.66
N ARG A 123 -3.42 -19.21 -8.63
CA ARG A 123 -3.33 -20.46 -7.85
C ARG A 123 -2.15 -21.33 -8.29
N ALA A 124 -1.87 -21.39 -9.59
CA ALA A 124 -0.75 -22.16 -10.12
C ALA A 124 0.62 -21.55 -9.73
N SER A 125 0.66 -20.27 -9.42
CA SER A 125 1.90 -19.52 -9.12
C SER A 125 2.19 -19.37 -7.64
N VAL A 126 1.19 -19.58 -6.77
CA VAL A 126 1.31 -19.43 -5.33
C VAL A 126 1.78 -20.73 -4.69
N GLY A 127 2.70 -20.66 -3.73
CA GLY A 127 3.26 -21.81 -3.02
C GLY A 127 3.89 -21.40 -1.68
N GLU A 128 4.57 -22.37 -1.05
CA GLU A 128 5.25 -22.17 0.25
C GLU A 128 6.32 -21.08 0.22
N ASP A 129 6.88 -20.79 -0.95
CA ASP A 129 7.88 -19.76 -1.20
C ASP A 129 7.28 -18.36 -1.42
N THR A 130 5.94 -18.24 -1.41
CA THR A 130 5.26 -16.96 -1.60
C THR A 130 5.34 -16.11 -0.35
N ALA A 131 5.98 -14.95 -0.46
CA ALA A 131 6.06 -13.95 0.61
C ALA A 131 4.82 -13.04 0.60
N GLY A 132 4.30 -12.70 -0.57
CA GLY A 132 3.11 -11.85 -0.66
C GLY A 132 2.68 -11.51 -2.07
N LEU A 133 1.64 -10.68 -2.13
CA LEU A 133 1.08 -10.08 -3.34
C LEU A 133 1.14 -8.55 -3.22
N MET A 134 1.40 -7.87 -4.31
CA MET A 134 1.14 -6.42 -4.43
C MET A 134 0.12 -6.18 -5.54
N LEU A 135 -0.96 -5.48 -5.21
CA LEU A 135 -2.04 -5.24 -6.16
C LEU A 135 -2.64 -3.84 -5.99
N THR A 136 -2.97 -3.22 -7.12
CA THR A 136 -3.77 -1.98 -7.19
C THR A 136 -5.21 -2.35 -7.53
N ASN A 137 -6.16 -1.96 -6.70
CA ASN A 137 -7.59 -2.18 -6.96
C ASN A 137 -8.41 -0.92 -6.61
N PRO A 138 -9.11 -0.26 -7.57
CA PRO A 138 -9.19 -0.58 -9.00
C PRO A 138 -7.84 -0.53 -9.70
N ASN A 139 -7.69 -1.30 -10.78
CA ASN A 139 -6.46 -1.33 -11.55
C ASN A 139 -6.25 -0.04 -12.37
N THR A 140 -5.12 0.08 -13.08
CA THR A 140 -4.72 1.30 -13.80
C THR A 140 -5.69 1.67 -14.93
N VAL A 141 -6.45 0.73 -15.48
CA VAL A 141 -7.47 1.00 -16.51
C VAL A 141 -8.87 1.24 -15.91
N GLY A 142 -8.97 1.27 -14.57
CA GLY A 142 -10.20 1.62 -13.85
C GLY A 142 -11.14 0.46 -13.55
N ILE A 143 -10.70 -0.78 -13.73
CA ILE A 143 -11.50 -1.97 -13.44
C ILE A 143 -11.30 -2.36 -11.97
N PHE A 144 -12.41 -2.50 -11.24
CA PHE A 144 -12.41 -3.07 -9.89
C PHE A 144 -12.49 -4.60 -10.00
N ASP A 145 -11.51 -5.29 -9.45
CA ASP A 145 -11.52 -6.76 -9.41
C ASP A 145 -12.50 -7.24 -8.35
N SER A 146 -13.62 -7.79 -8.81
CA SER A 146 -14.68 -8.29 -7.93
C SER A 146 -14.29 -9.56 -7.17
N ASN A 147 -13.22 -10.24 -7.58
CA ASN A 147 -12.72 -11.44 -6.93
C ASN A 147 -11.67 -11.13 -5.85
N ILE A 148 -11.56 -9.86 -5.45
CA ILE A 148 -10.47 -9.40 -4.57
C ILE A 148 -10.38 -10.19 -3.27
N LEU A 149 -11.49 -10.57 -2.66
CA LEU A 149 -11.51 -11.38 -1.44
C LEU A 149 -10.93 -12.77 -1.65
N GLU A 150 -11.18 -13.37 -2.81
CA GLU A 150 -10.62 -14.67 -3.17
C GLU A 150 -9.12 -14.56 -3.49
N ILE A 151 -8.70 -13.49 -4.15
CA ILE A 151 -7.30 -13.21 -4.46
C ILE A 151 -6.48 -13.10 -3.17
N THR A 152 -6.94 -12.29 -2.21
CA THR A 152 -6.25 -12.08 -0.94
C THR A 152 -6.25 -13.33 -0.08
N ASP A 153 -7.35 -14.10 -0.07
CA ASP A 153 -7.44 -15.36 0.66
C ASP A 153 -6.47 -16.42 0.12
N ILE A 154 -6.31 -16.55 -1.20
CA ILE A 154 -5.33 -17.46 -1.80
C ILE A 154 -3.92 -17.18 -1.27
N ILE A 155 -3.53 -15.91 -1.15
CA ILE A 155 -2.22 -15.52 -0.62
C ILE A 155 -2.10 -15.83 0.87
N HIS A 156 -3.12 -15.50 1.66
CA HIS A 156 -3.15 -15.79 3.10
C HIS A 156 -3.10 -17.29 3.39
N GLN A 157 -3.82 -18.12 2.62
CA GLN A 157 -3.77 -19.55 2.77
C GLN A 157 -2.38 -20.13 2.49
N ALA A 158 -1.62 -19.52 1.60
CA ALA A 158 -0.22 -19.88 1.37
C ALA A 158 0.73 -19.30 2.44
N GLY A 159 0.25 -18.48 3.37
CA GLY A 159 1.03 -17.84 4.43
C GLY A 159 1.74 -16.54 4.00
N GLY A 160 1.39 -15.98 2.85
CA GLY A 160 1.87 -14.69 2.36
C GLY A 160 1.05 -13.52 2.90
N LEU A 161 1.51 -12.29 2.63
CA LEU A 161 0.84 -11.04 2.98
C LEU A 161 0.40 -10.28 1.72
N ASN A 162 -0.61 -9.45 1.86
CA ASN A 162 -1.19 -8.67 0.78
C ASN A 162 -0.88 -7.18 0.94
N TYR A 163 -0.17 -6.60 -0.01
CA TYR A 163 0.09 -5.16 -0.08
C TYR A 163 -0.88 -4.49 -1.05
N TYR A 164 -1.61 -3.49 -0.57
CA TYR A 164 -2.47 -2.64 -1.39
C TYR A 164 -1.69 -1.43 -1.92
N ASP A 165 -1.56 -1.30 -3.24
CA ASP A 165 -1.12 -0.06 -3.85
C ASP A 165 -2.30 0.92 -3.93
N GLY A 166 -2.25 1.93 -3.09
CA GLY A 166 -3.30 2.93 -2.94
C GLY A 166 -3.31 4.03 -4.02
N ALA A 167 -2.58 3.91 -5.12
CA ALA A 167 -2.53 4.92 -6.17
C ALA A 167 -3.93 5.29 -6.70
N ASN A 168 -4.85 4.32 -6.73
CA ASN A 168 -6.23 4.50 -7.19
C ASN A 168 -7.26 4.52 -6.04
N PHE A 169 -6.83 4.60 -4.79
CA PHE A 169 -7.70 4.52 -3.60
C PHE A 169 -8.80 5.59 -3.58
N ASN A 170 -8.54 6.79 -4.08
CA ASN A 170 -9.53 7.85 -4.13
C ASN A 170 -10.80 7.49 -4.91
N ALA A 171 -10.75 6.50 -5.80
CA ALA A 171 -11.92 6.02 -6.54
C ALA A 171 -12.89 5.21 -5.67
N ILE A 172 -12.41 4.61 -4.58
CA ILE A 172 -13.18 3.73 -3.70
C ILE A 172 -13.28 4.23 -2.26
N MET A 173 -12.62 5.34 -1.93
CA MET A 173 -12.62 5.92 -0.58
C MET A 173 -14.06 6.20 -0.11
N GLY A 174 -14.38 5.72 1.09
CA GLY A 174 -15.73 5.85 1.66
C GLY A 174 -16.76 4.84 1.13
N VAL A 175 -16.38 3.97 0.19
CA VAL A 175 -17.23 2.89 -0.35
C VAL A 175 -16.75 1.53 0.15
N VAL A 176 -15.44 1.28 0.05
CA VAL A 176 -14.82 0.07 0.58
C VAL A 176 -13.42 0.40 1.11
N ARG A 177 -12.99 -0.31 2.16
CA ARG A 177 -11.67 -0.12 2.77
C ARG A 177 -10.72 -1.24 2.36
N PRO A 178 -9.44 -0.96 2.05
CA PRO A 178 -8.46 -2.00 1.74
C PRO A 178 -8.35 -3.11 2.78
N GLY A 179 -8.36 -2.77 4.07
CA GLY A 179 -8.36 -3.77 5.15
C GLY A 179 -9.54 -4.76 5.08
N ASP A 180 -10.74 -4.27 4.72
CA ASP A 180 -11.91 -5.14 4.55
C ASP A 180 -11.82 -6.04 3.29
N MET A 181 -10.92 -5.72 2.37
CA MET A 181 -10.62 -6.55 1.19
C MET A 181 -9.53 -7.60 1.46
N GLY A 182 -9.00 -7.69 2.69
CA GLY A 182 -7.96 -8.65 3.06
C GLY A 182 -6.53 -8.19 2.75
N PHE A 183 -6.30 -6.89 2.66
CA PHE A 183 -4.95 -6.32 2.62
C PHE A 183 -4.42 -6.07 4.03
N ASP A 184 -3.08 -6.33 4.23
CA ASP A 184 -2.35 -6.26 5.50
C ASP A 184 -1.58 -4.94 5.67
#